data_015dc24d620273e82ac10d411df79b7e
#
_entry.id   015dc24d620273e82ac10d411df79b7e
#
_cell.length_a   1.000
_cell.length_b   1.000
_cell.length_c   1.000
_cell.angle_alpha   90.00
_cell.angle_beta   90.00
_cell.angle_gamma   90.00
#
_symmetry.space_group_name_H-M   'P 1'
#
loop_
_entity.id
_entity.type
_entity.pdbx_description
1 polymer ?
#
loop_
_entity_poly.entity_id
_entity_poly.type
_entity_poly.pdbx_seq_one_letter_code
_entity_poly.pdbx_strand_id
1 'polypeptide(L)'
;EGFIKRNIKNIIPAVKDYDYSLWVDGNIIIRDNINDLISKDLQKLNLAVHDHNQNLLDPRNCVYKEAEIIFHFGKINGNYKDNPILIKNQMEKYIKEQYPPNNSLAVTMQLLRRHNEKDCIKAMEQWWEEIKYGSKRDQLSFNYSLWKTNMSFNYFKGDSRNNKYFLNTGKHKGKN
;
A
#
# COMPACT_ATOMS: atom_id res chain seq x y z
N GLU A 1 -3.58 -7.19 -11.96
CA GLU A 1 -4.29 -6.42 -10.92
C GLU A 1 -3.37 -5.43 -10.18
N GLY A 2 -2.19 -5.84 -9.71
CA GLY A 2 -1.26 -4.94 -9.02
C GLY A 2 -0.76 -3.75 -9.84
N PHE A 3 -0.74 -3.87 -11.17
CA PHE A 3 -0.30 -2.81 -12.08
C PHE A 3 -1.28 -1.62 -12.10
N ILE A 4 -2.57 -1.89 -12.15
CA ILE A 4 -3.61 -0.86 -12.18
C ILE A 4 -3.70 -0.09 -10.86
N LYS A 5 -3.57 -0.77 -9.73
CA LYS A 5 -3.61 -0.20 -8.39
C LYS A 5 -2.65 1.00 -8.20
N ARG A 6 -1.49 0.94 -8.83
CA ARG A 6 -0.35 1.83 -8.61
C ARG A 6 -0.18 2.88 -9.70
N ASN A 7 -0.57 2.53 -10.94
CA ASN A 7 -0.45 3.44 -12.06
C ASN A 7 -1.70 4.33 -12.16
N ILE A 8 -1.66 5.42 -11.41
CA ILE A 8 -2.77 6.38 -11.35
C ILE A 8 -3.06 7.00 -12.73
N LYS A 9 -2.05 7.11 -13.62
CA LYS A 9 -2.23 7.64 -14.98
C LYS A 9 -3.18 6.78 -15.81
N ASN A 10 -3.24 5.46 -15.56
CA ASN A 10 -4.16 4.56 -16.25
C ASN A 10 -5.55 4.53 -15.60
N ILE A 11 -5.66 4.96 -14.33
CA ILE A 11 -6.92 4.98 -13.59
C ILE A 11 -7.64 6.32 -13.75
N ILE A 12 -6.90 7.43 -13.82
CA ILE A 12 -7.46 8.79 -13.90
C ILE A 12 -8.52 8.93 -15.01
N PRO A 13 -8.33 8.43 -16.25
CA PRO A 13 -9.35 8.55 -17.27
C PRO A 13 -10.69 7.91 -16.90
N ALA A 14 -10.68 6.82 -16.12
CA ALA A 14 -11.88 6.11 -15.72
C ALA A 14 -12.58 6.72 -14.50
N VAL A 15 -11.85 7.48 -13.67
CA VAL A 15 -12.37 8.01 -12.39
C VAL A 15 -12.23 9.52 -12.24
N LYS A 16 -11.74 10.22 -13.27
CA LYS A 16 -11.43 11.66 -13.23
C LYS A 16 -12.60 12.55 -12.81
N ASP A 17 -13.82 12.12 -13.11
CA ASP A 17 -15.05 12.89 -12.85
C ASP A 17 -15.59 12.63 -11.42
N TYR A 18 -14.88 11.82 -10.62
CA TYR A 18 -15.21 11.54 -9.22
C TYR A 18 -14.22 12.23 -8.28
N ASP A 19 -14.68 12.65 -7.11
CA ASP A 19 -13.83 13.29 -6.10
C ASP A 19 -12.93 12.28 -5.37
N TYR A 20 -13.38 11.02 -5.27
CA TYR A 20 -12.72 9.99 -4.50
C TYR A 20 -12.58 8.69 -5.29
N SER A 21 -11.54 7.95 -4.98
CA SER A 21 -11.40 6.56 -5.40
C SER A 21 -11.04 5.67 -4.22
N LEU A 22 -11.70 4.52 -4.10
CA LEU A 22 -11.34 3.47 -3.18
C LEU A 22 -10.84 2.26 -3.99
N TRP A 23 -9.54 1.94 -3.84
CA TRP A 23 -9.01 0.67 -4.30
C TRP A 23 -9.27 -0.40 -3.26
N VAL A 24 -9.67 -1.60 -3.69
CA VAL A 24 -9.72 -2.81 -2.86
C VAL A 24 -9.13 -3.97 -3.64
N ASP A 25 -8.34 -4.82 -2.98
CA ASP A 25 -7.83 -6.04 -3.59
C ASP A 25 -8.97 -7.04 -3.86
N GLY A 26 -8.83 -7.88 -4.89
CA GLY A 26 -9.89 -8.76 -5.37
C GLY A 26 -10.34 -9.86 -4.39
N ASN A 27 -9.64 -10.04 -3.27
CA ASN A 27 -10.01 -10.94 -2.17
C ASN A 27 -10.63 -10.21 -0.97
N ILE A 28 -10.98 -8.94 -1.12
CA ILE A 28 -11.64 -8.14 -0.09
C ILE A 28 -13.13 -8.04 -0.37
N ILE A 29 -13.94 -8.28 0.66
CA ILE A 29 -15.39 -8.02 0.66
C ILE A 29 -15.64 -6.70 1.40
N ILE A 30 -16.39 -5.79 0.76
CA ILE A 30 -16.92 -4.59 1.41
C ILE A 30 -18.20 -5.00 2.14
N ARG A 31 -18.28 -4.75 3.45
CA ARG A 31 -19.38 -5.21 4.33
C ARG A 31 -20.32 -4.11 4.81
N ASP A 32 -19.89 -2.86 4.73
CA ASP A 32 -20.65 -1.72 5.26
C ASP A 32 -20.52 -0.51 4.35
N ASN A 33 -21.28 0.55 4.64
CA ASN A 33 -21.25 1.80 3.91
C ASN A 33 -19.88 2.49 4.06
N ILE A 34 -19.16 2.60 2.96
CA ILE A 34 -17.81 3.16 2.90
C ILE A 34 -17.79 4.71 2.93
N ASN A 35 -18.94 5.39 2.80
CA ASN A 35 -19.00 6.85 2.85
C ASN A 35 -18.51 7.41 4.18
N ASP A 36 -18.67 6.63 5.26
CA ASP A 36 -18.15 6.97 6.58
C ASP A 36 -16.61 7.12 6.58
N LEU A 37 -15.89 6.36 5.74
CA LEU A 37 -14.43 6.42 5.66
C LEU A 37 -13.95 7.78 5.13
N ILE A 38 -14.72 8.42 4.23
CA ILE A 38 -14.38 9.74 3.70
C ILE A 38 -14.39 10.79 4.80
N SER A 39 -15.43 10.80 5.63
CA SER A 39 -15.58 11.79 6.69
C SER A 39 -14.71 11.52 7.91
N LYS A 40 -14.52 10.23 8.28
CA LYS A 40 -13.82 9.83 9.50
C LYS A 40 -12.32 9.65 9.32
N ASP A 41 -11.92 9.00 8.22
CA ASP A 41 -10.54 8.57 8.04
C ASP A 41 -9.77 9.40 7.02
N LEU A 42 -10.41 9.88 5.95
CA LEU A 42 -9.75 10.79 5.01
C LEU A 42 -9.68 12.22 5.55
N GLN A 43 -10.77 12.70 6.15
CA GLN A 43 -10.87 14.06 6.74
C GLN A 43 -10.36 15.16 5.78
N LYS A 44 -9.31 15.90 6.21
CA LYS A 44 -8.67 16.97 5.43
C LYS A 44 -7.50 16.48 4.59
N LEU A 45 -7.11 15.20 4.71
CA LEU A 45 -6.00 14.62 3.96
C LEU A 45 -6.48 13.97 2.66
N ASN A 46 -5.56 13.71 1.75
CA ASN A 46 -5.88 13.23 0.41
C ASN A 46 -5.64 11.72 0.24
N LEU A 47 -5.21 11.04 1.31
CA LEU A 47 -4.92 9.61 1.31
C LEU A 47 -5.23 9.00 2.67
N ALA A 48 -5.89 7.83 2.67
CA ALA A 48 -6.03 6.97 3.83
C ALA A 48 -5.77 5.51 3.45
N VAL A 49 -5.13 4.75 4.37
CA VAL A 49 -4.67 3.38 4.17
C VAL A 49 -4.65 2.65 5.52
N HIS A 50 -4.55 1.32 5.55
CA HIS A 50 -4.37 0.60 6.80
C HIS A 50 -2.91 0.63 7.29
N ASP A 51 -2.74 0.73 8.61
CA ASP A 51 -1.45 0.57 9.28
C ASP A 51 -1.20 -0.92 9.56
N HIS A 52 -0.07 -1.44 9.07
CA HIS A 52 0.31 -2.83 9.33
C HIS A 52 0.55 -3.10 10.83
N ASN A 53 0.89 -2.06 11.59
CA ASN A 53 1.08 -2.18 13.04
C ASN A 53 -0.24 -2.45 13.80
N GLN A 54 -1.41 -2.25 13.17
CA GLN A 54 -2.71 -2.60 13.71
C GLN A 54 -3.15 -4.05 13.39
N ASN A 55 -2.34 -4.82 12.67
CA ASN A 55 -2.63 -6.22 12.41
C ASN A 55 -2.44 -7.05 13.69
N LEU A 56 -3.47 -7.82 14.07
CA LEU A 56 -3.50 -8.55 15.33
C LEU A 56 -2.48 -9.70 15.41
N LEU A 57 -2.17 -10.34 14.27
CA LEU A 57 -1.32 -11.53 14.23
C LEU A 57 0.15 -11.22 13.94
N ASP A 58 0.43 -10.09 13.31
CA ASP A 58 1.74 -9.83 12.73
C ASP A 58 1.96 -8.31 12.55
N PRO A 59 2.04 -7.55 13.67
CA PRO A 59 2.22 -6.10 13.62
C PRO A 59 3.63 -5.73 13.17
N ARG A 60 3.74 -4.81 12.22
CA ARG A 60 5.01 -4.25 11.73
C ARG A 60 4.87 -2.78 11.37
N ASN A 61 5.96 -2.04 11.56
CA ASN A 61 6.04 -0.61 11.24
C ASN A 61 7.32 -0.22 10.48
N CYS A 62 8.00 -1.19 9.87
CA CYS A 62 9.30 -0.97 9.26
C CYS A 62 9.42 -1.71 7.94
N VAL A 63 9.72 -0.99 6.86
CA VAL A 63 9.92 -1.57 5.52
C VAL A 63 11.12 -2.52 5.47
N TYR A 64 12.20 -2.21 6.20
CA TYR A 64 13.38 -3.07 6.26
C TYR A 64 13.07 -4.42 6.92
N LYS A 65 12.26 -4.41 7.98
CA LYS A 65 11.76 -5.65 8.62
C LYS A 65 10.83 -6.44 7.69
N GLU A 66 9.99 -5.76 6.92
CA GLU A 66 9.16 -6.43 5.90
C GLU A 66 10.03 -7.12 4.85
N ALA A 67 11.10 -6.46 4.38
CA ALA A 67 12.04 -7.05 3.44
C ALA A 67 12.76 -8.29 4.03
N GLU A 68 13.22 -8.21 5.29
CA GLU A 68 13.83 -9.34 6.00
C GLU A 68 12.88 -10.54 6.08
N ILE A 69 11.61 -10.33 6.37
CA ILE A 69 10.59 -11.38 6.45
C ILE A 69 10.34 -12.00 5.08
N ILE A 70 10.29 -11.19 4.00
CA ILE A 70 10.18 -11.71 2.64
C ILE A 70 11.38 -12.62 2.30
N PHE A 71 12.60 -12.22 2.67
CA PHE A 71 13.79 -13.04 2.47
C PHE A 71 13.74 -14.34 3.30
N HIS A 72 13.36 -14.25 4.56
CA HIS A 72 13.26 -15.39 5.46
C HIS A 72 12.30 -16.46 4.89
N PHE A 73 11.06 -16.07 4.57
CA PHE A 73 10.09 -17.00 3.99
C PHE A 73 10.45 -17.46 2.58
N GLY A 74 11.07 -16.60 1.77
CA GLY A 74 11.58 -17.00 0.46
C GLY A 74 12.63 -18.11 0.55
N LYS A 75 13.52 -18.02 1.52
CA LYS A 75 14.55 -19.03 1.79
C LYS A 75 13.93 -20.35 2.28
N ILE A 76 13.01 -20.30 3.23
CA ILE A 76 12.36 -21.51 3.79
C ILE A 76 11.51 -22.22 2.73
N ASN A 77 10.73 -21.49 1.96
CA ASN A 77 9.78 -22.05 1.01
C ASN A 77 10.41 -22.35 -0.37
N GLY A 78 11.68 -22.02 -0.58
CA GLY A 78 12.35 -22.15 -1.88
C GLY A 78 11.76 -21.25 -2.98
N ASN A 79 10.88 -20.31 -2.61
CA ASN A 79 10.17 -19.44 -3.55
C ASN A 79 10.04 -18.01 -3.00
N TYR A 80 10.75 -17.09 -3.62
CA TYR A 80 10.63 -15.65 -3.30
C TYR A 80 9.41 -15.04 -4.01
N LYS A 81 8.68 -14.21 -3.30
CA LYS A 81 7.51 -13.49 -3.86
C LYS A 81 7.90 -12.46 -4.92
N ASP A 82 9.18 -12.12 -5.02
CA ASP A 82 9.78 -11.26 -6.04
C ASP A 82 11.29 -11.49 -6.09
N ASN A 83 11.98 -10.89 -7.06
CA ASN A 83 13.43 -11.01 -7.21
C ASN A 83 14.16 -10.46 -5.96
N PRO A 84 14.91 -11.28 -5.22
CA PRO A 84 15.57 -10.88 -3.98
C PRO A 84 16.67 -9.81 -4.22
N ILE A 85 17.31 -9.79 -5.38
CA ILE A 85 18.32 -8.80 -5.72
C ILE A 85 17.66 -7.41 -5.86
N LEU A 86 16.50 -7.34 -6.52
CA LEU A 86 15.76 -6.07 -6.64
C LEU A 86 15.31 -5.54 -5.27
N ILE A 87 14.81 -6.43 -4.39
CA ILE A 87 14.43 -6.03 -3.03
C ILE A 87 15.64 -5.50 -2.27
N LYS A 88 16.78 -6.22 -2.32
CA LYS A 88 18.01 -5.81 -1.66
C LYS A 88 18.48 -4.44 -2.13
N ASN A 89 18.62 -4.26 -3.45
CA ASN A 89 19.05 -3.00 -4.04
C ASN A 89 18.12 -1.83 -3.67
N GLN A 90 16.81 -2.10 -3.60
CA GLN A 90 15.82 -1.10 -3.19
C GLN A 90 15.98 -0.70 -1.73
N MET A 91 16.23 -1.63 -0.82
CA MET A 91 16.50 -1.33 0.60
C MET A 91 17.83 -0.58 0.78
N GLU A 92 18.88 -0.95 0.06
CA GLU A 92 20.16 -0.23 0.05
C GLU A 92 20.01 1.21 -0.44
N LYS A 93 19.21 1.43 -1.49
CA LYS A 93 18.84 2.77 -1.97
C LYS A 93 18.18 3.59 -0.85
N TYR A 94 17.21 3.02 -0.14
CA TYR A 94 16.48 3.72 0.91
C TYR A 94 17.39 4.09 2.09
N ILE A 95 18.30 3.19 2.47
CA ILE A 95 19.32 3.48 3.50
C ILE A 95 20.23 4.64 3.04
N LYS A 96 20.70 4.60 1.80
CA LYS A 96 21.56 5.65 1.23
C LYS A 96 20.85 7.01 1.17
N GLU A 97 19.55 7.01 0.93
CA GLU A 97 18.73 8.22 0.93
C GLU A 97 18.24 8.62 2.33
N GLN A 98 18.71 7.92 3.38
CA GLN A 98 18.39 8.20 4.78
C GLN A 98 16.89 8.06 5.12
N TYR A 99 16.17 7.16 4.41
CA TYR A 99 14.81 6.84 4.81
C TYR A 99 14.81 6.17 6.18
N PRO A 100 14.11 6.75 7.20
CA PRO A 100 14.27 6.28 8.56
C PRO A 100 13.67 4.88 8.77
N PRO A 101 14.29 4.03 9.60
CA PRO A 101 13.67 2.80 10.06
C PRO A 101 12.45 3.11 10.93
N ASN A 102 11.53 2.15 11.02
CA ASN A 102 10.28 2.28 11.81
C ASN A 102 9.42 3.49 11.42
N ASN A 103 9.52 3.94 10.18
CA ASN A 103 8.75 5.05 9.65
C ASN A 103 7.40 4.59 9.09
N SER A 104 6.71 3.76 9.88
CA SER A 104 5.45 3.09 9.54
C SER A 104 5.49 2.11 8.36
N LEU A 105 4.49 1.26 8.26
CA LEU A 105 4.31 0.32 7.16
C LEU A 105 2.82 0.21 6.84
N ALA A 106 2.41 0.64 5.66
CA ALA A 106 1.04 0.56 5.21
C ALA A 106 0.69 -0.84 4.69
N VAL A 107 -0.56 -1.26 4.88
CA VAL A 107 -1.16 -2.37 4.16
C VAL A 107 -1.97 -1.82 3.00
N THR A 108 -1.50 -2.04 1.79
CA THR A 108 -2.02 -1.42 0.57
C THR A 108 -3.21 -2.16 -0.06
N MET A 109 -3.85 -3.08 0.68
CA MET A 109 -5.03 -3.83 0.19
C MET A 109 -6.26 -2.93 -0.02
N GLN A 110 -6.35 -1.83 0.75
CA GLN A 110 -7.39 -0.80 0.60
C GLN A 110 -6.72 0.57 0.59
N LEU A 111 -7.05 1.40 -0.41
CA LEU A 111 -6.52 2.76 -0.57
C LEU A 111 -7.66 3.72 -0.90
N LEU A 112 -7.98 4.63 0.01
CA LEU A 112 -8.94 5.72 -0.24
C LEU A 112 -8.17 6.99 -0.60
N ARG A 113 -8.53 7.65 -1.71
CA ARG A 113 -7.79 8.79 -2.24
C ARG A 113 -8.72 9.89 -2.77
N ARG A 114 -8.33 11.13 -2.55
CA ARG A 114 -8.69 12.26 -3.43
C ARG A 114 -7.71 12.25 -4.61
N HIS A 115 -7.95 11.38 -5.56
CA HIS A 115 -6.99 11.01 -6.60
C HIS A 115 -6.67 12.13 -7.59
N ASN A 116 -7.48 13.20 -7.66
CA ASN A 116 -7.24 14.38 -8.50
C ASN A 116 -6.36 15.44 -7.81
N GLU A 117 -6.07 15.29 -6.50
CA GLU A 117 -5.24 16.23 -5.77
C GLU A 117 -3.75 16.10 -6.15
N LYS A 118 -3.08 17.24 -6.29
CA LYS A 118 -1.69 17.29 -6.82
C LYS A 118 -0.69 16.51 -5.99
N ASP A 119 -0.79 16.55 -4.67
CA ASP A 119 0.07 15.79 -3.75
C ASP A 119 -0.17 14.29 -3.86
N CYS A 120 -1.44 13.88 -3.98
CA CYS A 120 -1.80 12.49 -4.21
C CYS A 120 -1.25 11.98 -5.55
N ILE A 121 -1.43 12.73 -6.64
CA ILE A 121 -0.88 12.40 -7.96
C ILE A 121 0.62 12.23 -7.88
N LYS A 122 1.35 13.21 -7.31
CA LYS A 122 2.80 13.19 -7.16
C LYS A 122 3.28 11.96 -6.38
N ALA A 123 2.62 11.64 -5.26
CA ALA A 123 2.99 10.49 -4.43
C ALA A 123 2.74 9.15 -5.16
N MET A 124 1.64 9.03 -5.89
CA MET A 124 1.32 7.81 -6.66
C MET A 124 2.24 7.64 -7.87
N GLU A 125 2.67 8.72 -8.52
CA GLU A 125 3.67 8.68 -9.58
C GLU A 125 5.04 8.23 -9.03
N GLN A 126 5.48 8.78 -7.89
CA GLN A 126 6.69 8.32 -7.21
C GLN A 126 6.60 6.84 -6.84
N TRP A 127 5.45 6.39 -6.32
CA TRP A 127 5.23 4.98 -5.99
C TRP A 127 5.28 4.07 -7.21
N TRP A 128 4.73 4.53 -8.33
CA TRP A 128 4.82 3.81 -9.60
C TRP A 128 6.27 3.65 -10.07
N GLU A 129 7.09 4.70 -9.99
CA GLU A 129 8.50 4.64 -10.37
C GLU A 129 9.28 3.63 -9.48
N GLU A 130 9.01 3.61 -8.16
CA GLU A 130 9.62 2.63 -7.25
C GLU A 130 9.27 1.19 -7.61
N ILE A 131 8.04 0.93 -8.04
CA ILE A 131 7.59 -0.41 -8.43
C ILE A 131 8.10 -0.79 -9.81
N LYS A 132 8.16 0.16 -10.73
CA LYS A 132 8.62 -0.06 -12.11
C LYS A 132 10.09 -0.48 -12.16
N TYR A 133 10.92 0.14 -11.35
CA TYR A 133 12.36 -0.08 -11.35
C TYR A 133 12.88 -0.91 -10.16
N GLY A 134 12.08 -1.10 -9.14
CA GLY A 134 12.39 -1.91 -7.96
C GLY A 134 11.53 -3.16 -7.84
N SER A 135 11.25 -3.56 -6.61
CA SER A 135 10.40 -4.69 -6.32
C SER A 135 8.94 -4.43 -6.66
N LYS A 136 8.28 -5.44 -7.23
CA LYS A 136 6.82 -5.47 -7.46
C LYS A 136 6.01 -5.57 -6.16
N ARG A 137 6.69 -5.80 -5.02
CA ARG A 137 6.08 -5.79 -3.69
C ARG A 137 5.77 -4.35 -3.32
N ASP A 138 4.54 -3.95 -3.59
CA ASP A 138 4.03 -2.59 -3.45
C ASP A 138 4.19 -2.00 -2.04
N GLN A 139 4.03 -2.82 -1.02
CA GLN A 139 4.20 -2.47 0.38
C GLN A 139 5.63 -1.99 0.71
N LEU A 140 6.65 -2.52 0.02
CA LEU A 140 8.04 -2.13 0.25
C LEU A 140 8.36 -0.69 -0.18
N SER A 141 7.56 -0.11 -1.06
CA SER A 141 7.83 1.21 -1.63
C SER A 141 6.78 2.28 -1.27
N PHE A 142 5.62 1.89 -0.74
CA PHE A 142 4.54 2.83 -0.51
C PHE A 142 4.91 3.95 0.48
N ASN A 143 5.27 3.60 1.73
CA ASN A 143 5.61 4.60 2.75
C ASN A 143 6.86 5.43 2.37
N TYR A 144 7.85 4.80 1.72
CA TYR A 144 8.99 5.53 1.18
C TYR A 144 8.54 6.59 0.16
N SER A 145 7.62 6.27 -0.73
CA SER A 145 7.13 7.21 -1.75
C SER A 145 6.37 8.39 -1.14
N LEU A 146 5.59 8.14 -0.09
CA LEU A 146 4.92 9.21 0.67
C LEU A 146 5.94 10.11 1.37
N TRP A 147 6.95 9.53 2.03
CA TRP A 147 8.04 10.27 2.65
C TRP A 147 8.82 11.10 1.64
N LYS A 148 9.21 10.51 0.51
CA LYS A 148 9.96 11.17 -0.56
C LYS A 148 9.23 12.38 -1.16
N THR A 149 7.92 12.33 -1.21
CA THR A 149 7.06 13.40 -1.74
C THR A 149 6.53 14.34 -0.67
N ASN A 150 6.84 14.08 0.60
CA ASN A 150 6.34 14.80 1.77
C ASN A 150 4.79 14.80 1.83
N MET A 151 4.16 13.66 1.49
CA MET A 151 2.71 13.52 1.51
C MET A 151 2.23 13.06 2.88
N SER A 152 1.31 13.85 3.47
CA SER A 152 0.60 13.46 4.68
C SER A 152 -0.58 12.54 4.35
N PHE A 153 -0.86 11.58 5.24
CA PHE A 153 -1.93 10.62 5.07
C PHE A 153 -2.47 10.16 6.43
N ASN A 154 -3.67 9.55 6.41
CA ASN A 154 -4.29 8.96 7.58
C ASN A 154 -4.27 7.43 7.54
N TYR A 155 -4.44 6.82 8.72
CA TYR A 155 -4.70 5.41 8.84
C TYR A 155 -6.18 5.12 9.13
N PHE A 156 -6.73 4.10 8.43
CA PHE A 156 -7.97 3.47 8.85
C PHE A 156 -7.79 2.80 10.22
N LYS A 157 -8.86 2.76 11.01
CA LYS A 157 -8.86 2.07 12.30
C LYS A 157 -9.03 0.57 12.13
N GLY A 158 -8.25 -0.20 12.88
CA GLY A 158 -8.38 -1.65 13.01
C GLY A 158 -7.55 -2.46 12.01
N ASP A 159 -7.67 -3.79 12.12
CA ASP A 159 -6.96 -4.74 11.28
C ASP A 159 -7.46 -4.66 9.83
N SER A 160 -6.55 -4.58 8.88
CA SER A 160 -6.84 -4.51 7.45
C SER A 160 -7.56 -5.75 6.90
N ARG A 161 -7.45 -6.88 7.59
CA ARG A 161 -8.00 -8.18 7.15
C ARG A 161 -9.44 -8.40 7.60
N ASN A 162 -9.81 -7.83 8.76
CA ASN A 162 -11.14 -7.99 9.34
C ASN A 162 -11.50 -6.79 10.21
N ASN A 163 -12.38 -5.95 9.73
CA ASN A 163 -12.89 -4.79 10.45
C ASN A 163 -14.35 -4.51 10.05
N LYS A 164 -14.93 -3.41 10.54
CA LYS A 164 -16.31 -3.03 10.23
C LYS A 164 -16.60 -3.01 8.72
N TYR A 165 -15.68 -2.47 7.92
CA TYR A 165 -15.92 -2.17 6.51
C TYR A 165 -15.40 -3.26 5.56
N PHE A 166 -14.37 -4.01 5.96
CA PHE A 166 -13.65 -4.92 5.08
C PHE A 166 -13.45 -6.30 5.69
N LEU A 167 -13.58 -7.33 4.86
CA LEU A 167 -13.22 -8.69 5.18
C LEU A 167 -12.32 -9.28 4.10
N ASN A 168 -11.13 -9.73 4.50
CA ASN A 168 -10.24 -10.49 3.63
C ASN A 168 -10.66 -11.97 3.61
N THR A 169 -11.01 -12.50 2.45
CA THR A 169 -11.43 -13.91 2.28
C THR A 169 -10.25 -14.88 2.19
N GLY A 170 -9.01 -14.38 2.18
CA GLY A 170 -7.79 -15.19 2.05
C GLY A 170 -7.56 -15.82 0.67
N LYS A 171 -8.57 -15.91 -0.19
CA LYS A 171 -8.48 -16.54 -1.51
C LYS A 171 -8.75 -15.53 -2.61
N HIS A 172 -7.88 -15.46 -3.62
CA HIS A 172 -8.22 -14.80 -4.88
C HIS A 172 -9.18 -15.73 -5.66
N LYS A 173 -10.39 -15.26 -5.95
CA LYS A 173 -11.31 -15.96 -6.86
C LYS A 173 -10.62 -16.05 -8.23
N GLY A 174 -10.33 -17.26 -8.72
CA GLY A 174 -9.80 -17.47 -10.07
C GLY A 174 -8.49 -18.25 -10.19
N LYS A 175 -8.02 -18.88 -9.12
CA LYS A 175 -7.00 -19.95 -9.20
C LYS A 175 -7.66 -21.26 -8.82
N ASN A 176 -8.34 -21.89 -9.78
CA ASN A 176 -8.52 -23.33 -9.83
C ASN A 176 -7.31 -23.93 -10.54
#